data_b25765fec9fbd2e48d2c172a47bc149a
#
_entry.id   b25765fec9fbd2e48d2c172a47bc149a
#
_cell.length_a   1.000
_cell.length_b   1.000
_cell.length_c   1.000
_cell.angle_alpha   90.00
_cell.angle_beta   90.00
_cell.angle_gamma   90.00
#
_symmetry.space_group_name_H-M   'P 1'
#
loop_
_entity.id
_entity.type
_entity.pdbx_description
1 polymer ?
#
loop_
_entity_poly.entity_id
_entity_poly.type
_entity_poly.pdbx_seq_one_letter_code
_entity_poly.pdbx_strand_id
1 'polypeptide(L)' 'MNLKQAKELVRSRLSDKRYEHTLNVKKMAVKLAKIYGEDEERAALAALLHDSAKEIS' A
#
# COMPACT_ATOMS: atom_id res chain seq x y z
N MET A 1 8.61 4.35 9.58
CA MET A 1 7.39 4.90 8.93
C MET A 1 6.19 4.06 9.31
N ASN A 2 5.10 4.69 9.74
CA ASN A 2 3.88 3.96 10.06
C ASN A 2 2.91 3.98 8.87
N LEU A 3 1.81 3.26 8.98
CA LEU A 3 0.85 3.12 7.89
C LEU A 3 0.23 4.46 7.48
N LYS A 4 -0.07 5.30 8.46
CA LYS A 4 -0.63 6.63 8.19
C LYS A 4 0.33 7.49 7.37
N GLN A 5 1.61 7.50 7.74
CA GLN A 5 2.62 8.25 7.01
C GLN A 5 2.81 7.71 5.60
N ALA A 6 2.78 6.39 5.44
CA ALA A 6 2.89 5.76 4.12
C ALA A 6 1.72 6.14 3.23
N LYS A 7 0.50 6.15 3.77
CA LYS A 7 -0.69 6.57 3.02
C LYS A 7 -0.59 8.01 2.56
N GLU A 8 -0.16 8.90 3.44
CA GLU A 8 -0.01 10.32 3.10
C GLU A 8 1.04 10.52 2.01
N LEU A 9 2.16 9.82 2.11
CA LEU A 9 3.22 9.88 1.12
C LEU A 9 2.72 9.41 -0.25
N VAL A 10 2.07 8.26 -0.29
CA VAL A 10 1.54 7.68 -1.53
C VAL A 10 0.48 8.59 -2.12
N ARG A 11 -0.41 9.14 -1.29
CA ARG A 11 -1.46 10.05 -1.74
C ARG A 11 -0.88 11.30 -2.42
N SER A 12 0.22 11.82 -1.91
CA SER A 12 0.86 13.00 -2.48
C SER A 12 1.56 12.74 -3.80
N ARG A 13 1.90 11.47 -4.08
CA ARG A 13 2.65 11.11 -5.28
C ARG A 13 1.81 10.53 -6.40
N LEU A 14 0.64 9.98 -6.08
CA LEU A 14 -0.20 9.28 -7.06
C LEU A 14 -1.41 10.11 -7.43
N SER A 15 -1.88 9.93 -8.67
CA SER A 15 -3.16 10.46 -9.11
C SER A 15 -4.29 9.74 -8.37
N ASP A 16 -5.52 10.32 -8.43
CA ASP A 16 -6.67 9.72 -7.74
C ASP A 16 -6.94 8.30 -8.19
N LYS A 17 -6.86 8.03 -9.48
CA LYS A 17 -7.05 6.68 -10.03
C LYS A 17 -5.99 5.71 -9.52
N ARG A 18 -4.74 6.12 -9.53
CA ARG A 18 -3.64 5.31 -9.05
C ARG A 18 -3.75 5.03 -7.56
N TYR A 19 -4.11 6.05 -6.81
CA TYR A 19 -4.29 5.90 -5.38
C TYR A 19 -5.39 4.89 -5.06
N GLU A 20 -6.52 4.97 -5.77
CA GLU A 20 -7.61 4.01 -5.60
C GLU A 20 -7.15 2.58 -5.91
N HIS A 21 -6.41 2.41 -7.01
CA HIS A 21 -5.83 1.12 -7.37
C HIS A 21 -4.90 0.61 -6.27
N THR A 22 -4.05 1.49 -5.75
CA THR A 22 -3.11 1.14 -4.68
C THR A 22 -3.85 0.67 -3.42
N LEU A 23 -4.96 1.32 -3.08
CA LEU A 23 -5.77 0.91 -1.94
C LEU A 23 -6.37 -0.49 -2.14
N ASN A 24 -6.78 -0.81 -3.36
CA ASN A 24 -7.29 -2.15 -3.68
C ASN A 24 -6.20 -3.20 -3.56
N VAL A 25 -5.01 -2.91 -4.06
CA VAL A 25 -3.85 -3.81 -3.92
C VAL A 25 -3.50 -4.01 -2.44
N LYS A 26 -3.53 -2.93 -1.67
CA LYS A 26 -3.30 -3.00 -0.23
C LYS A 26 -4.30 -3.93 0.46
N LYS A 27 -5.58 -3.81 0.11
CA LYS A 27 -6.63 -4.67 0.68
C LYS A 27 -6.37 -6.14 0.38
N MET A 28 -5.96 -6.45 -0.84
CA MET A 28 -5.61 -7.82 -1.22
C MET A 28 -4.41 -8.34 -0.44
N ALA A 29 -3.39 -7.50 -0.29
CA ALA A 29 -2.19 -7.87 0.47
C ALA A 29 -2.52 -8.18 1.92
N VAL A 30 -3.37 -7.35 2.54
CA VAL A 30 -3.83 -7.57 3.92
C VAL A 30 -4.62 -8.87 4.04
N LYS A 31 -5.49 -9.13 3.08
CA LYS A 31 -6.28 -10.37 3.05
C LYS A 31 -5.39 -11.60 2.99
N LEU A 32 -4.39 -11.58 2.10
CA LEU A 32 -3.43 -12.67 1.99
C LEU A 32 -2.61 -12.84 3.26
N ALA A 33 -2.21 -11.73 3.88
CA ALA A 33 -1.46 -11.77 5.12
C ALA A 33 -2.27 -12.47 6.22
N LYS A 34 -3.57 -12.22 6.29
CA LYS A 34 -4.45 -12.90 7.24
C LYS A 34 -4.48 -14.41 7.00
N ILE A 35 -4.59 -14.81 5.73
CA ILE A 35 -4.67 -16.23 5.35
C ILE A 35 -3.38 -16.96 5.72
N TYR A 36 -2.23 -16.33 5.52
CA TYR A 36 -0.93 -16.95 5.77
C TYR A 36 -0.37 -16.68 7.16
N GLY A 37 -1.10 -15.95 8.01
CA GLY A 37 -0.64 -15.64 9.36
C GLY A 37 0.49 -14.61 9.40
N GLU A 38 0.60 -13.78 8.36
CA GLU A 38 1.60 -12.72 8.29
C GLU A 38 1.11 -11.43 8.96
N ASP A 39 2.03 -10.49 9.19
CA ASP A 39 1.70 -9.19 9.76
C ASP A 39 0.94 -8.35 8.72
N GLU A 40 -0.32 -8.03 9.01
CA GLU A 40 -1.19 -7.27 8.12
C GLU A 40 -0.69 -5.87 7.87
N GLU A 41 -0.19 -5.20 8.90
CA GLU A 41 0.32 -3.84 8.78
C GLU A 41 1.55 -3.79 7.87
N ARG A 42 2.45 -4.76 8.02
CA ARG A 42 3.64 -4.83 7.17
C ARG A 42 3.27 -5.11 5.72
N ALA A 43 2.29 -5.98 5.50
CA ALA A 43 1.82 -6.28 4.15
C ALA A 43 1.21 -5.03 3.50
N ALA A 44 0.39 -4.29 4.23
CA ALA A 44 -0.20 -3.06 3.74
C ALA A 44 0.87 -2.01 3.42
N LEU A 45 1.84 -1.85 4.30
CA LEU A 45 2.92 -0.91 4.14
C LEU A 45 3.77 -1.23 2.91
N ALA A 46 4.12 -2.50 2.75
CA ALA A 46 4.91 -2.95 1.61
C ALA A 46 4.18 -2.70 0.28
N ALA A 47 2.88 -2.96 0.24
CA ALA A 47 2.07 -2.73 -0.96
C ALA A 47 2.03 -1.26 -1.34
N LEU A 48 1.82 -0.38 -0.37
CA LEU A 48 1.80 1.07 -0.60
C LEU A 48 3.13 1.59 -1.11
N LEU A 49 4.21 1.18 -0.47
CA LEU A 49 5.55 1.64 -0.84
C LEU A 49 5.99 1.10 -2.20
N HIS A 50 5.60 -0.12 -2.52
CA HIS A 50 5.91 -0.73 -3.81
C HIS A 50 5.29 0.07 -4.96
N ASP A 51 4.01 0.44 -4.84
CA ASP A 51 3.33 1.21 -5.87
C ASP A 51 3.88 2.62 -5.99
N SER A 52 4.28 3.22 -4.87
CA SER A 52 4.92 4.54 -4.88
C SER A 52 6.24 4.50 -5.63
N ALA A 53 7.03 3.46 -5.44
CA ALA A 53 8.30 3.29 -6.15
C ALA A 53 8.10 3.13 -7.66
N LYS A 54 7.05 2.43 -8.06
CA LYS A 54 6.71 2.27 -9.48
C LYS A 54 6.41 3.61 -10.15
N GLU A 55 5.72 4.49 -9.45
CA GLU A 55 5.35 5.80 -10.00
C GLU A 55 6.57 6.69 -10.22
N ILE A 56 7.60 6.53 -9.40
CA ILE A 56 8.82 7.31 -9.49
C ILE A 56 9.71 6.85 -10.65
N SER A 57 9.70 5.59 -10.94
CA SER A 57 10.51 5.03 -12.02
C SER A 57 9.86 5.27 -13.39
#